data_ea205476d0552ee796d81ae36cfc374d
#
_entry.id   ea205476d0552ee796d81ae36cfc374d
#
_cell.length_a   1.000
_cell.length_b   1.000
_cell.length_c   1.000
_cell.angle_alpha   90.00
_cell.angle_beta   90.00
_cell.angle_gamma   90.00
#
_symmetry.space_group_name_H-M   'P 1'
#
loop_
_entity.id
_entity.type
_entity.pdbx_description
1 polymer ?
#
loop_
_entity_poly.entity_id
_entity_poly.type
_entity_poly.pdbx_seq_one_letter_code
_entity_poly.pdbx_strand_id
1 'polypeptide(L)'
;MPRRWILAATVAACLVTLTTRAATGTGPVTLVREAVDEGLVFVRTHAATLADEPACTRAFIERHYRELLDPTLAARFVAGPYWADAPPGARTRFTRALTDHLVAVYATAVSVFAPRIVEFARTGDIGYRLIRQDGRRAVVRVALRPQDRRDVDVDILLHRPGERWLVHDARVAGISLLAIFRQAFRPRLAREGLAGVSDALERHRHAGGGPPETAPCR
;
A
#
# COMPACT_ATOMS: atom_id res chain seq x y z
N MET A 1 -5.05 40.38 73.86
CA MET A 1 -4.49 40.92 72.63
C MET A 1 -3.20 40.19 72.37
N PRO A 2 -2.99 39.41 71.35
CA PRO A 2 -2.70 39.79 70.00
C PRO A 2 -3.33 38.85 68.95
N ARG A 3 -3.58 39.43 67.77
CA ARG A 3 -4.04 38.80 66.55
C ARG A 3 -2.95 37.91 65.97
N ARG A 4 -3.22 36.65 65.73
CA ARG A 4 -2.36 35.75 64.93
C ARG A 4 -3.09 35.39 63.66
N TRP A 5 -2.55 35.90 62.54
CA TRP A 5 -2.95 35.62 61.19
C TRP A 5 -2.48 34.22 60.82
N ILE A 6 -3.39 33.31 60.46
CA ILE A 6 -3.07 32.01 59.89
C ILE A 6 -3.32 32.17 58.39
N LEU A 7 -2.24 32.20 57.63
CA LEU A 7 -2.23 32.10 56.16
C LEU A 7 -2.57 30.67 55.78
N ALA A 8 -3.76 30.45 55.22
CA ALA A 8 -4.12 29.18 54.55
C ALA A 8 -3.53 29.19 53.16
N ALA A 9 -2.46 28.43 52.95
CA ALA A 9 -1.90 28.16 51.64
C ALA A 9 -2.76 27.08 50.94
N THR A 10 -3.58 27.51 50.02
CA THR A 10 -4.32 26.62 49.10
C THR A 10 -3.37 26.15 48.01
N VAL A 11 -2.91 24.91 48.14
CA VAL A 11 -2.21 24.19 47.07
C VAL A 11 -3.24 23.77 46.04
N ALA A 12 -3.36 24.50 44.96
CA ALA A 12 -4.12 24.12 43.79
C ALA A 12 -3.32 23.03 43.06
N ALA A 13 -3.68 21.77 43.29
CA ALA A 13 -3.18 20.65 42.52
C ALA A 13 -3.80 20.70 41.11
N CYS A 14 -3.06 21.27 40.14
CA CYS A 14 -3.35 21.11 38.73
C CYS A 14 -3.17 19.64 38.35
N LEU A 15 -4.25 18.87 38.39
CA LEU A 15 -4.35 17.56 37.72
C LEU A 15 -4.35 17.83 36.23
N VAL A 16 -3.14 17.84 35.64
CA VAL A 16 -2.97 17.71 34.19
C VAL A 16 -3.38 16.27 33.86
N THR A 17 -4.64 16.07 33.50
CA THR A 17 -5.09 14.85 32.86
C THR A 17 -4.42 14.77 31.50
N LEU A 18 -3.27 14.08 31.44
CA LEU A 18 -2.77 13.57 30.18
C LEU A 18 -3.83 12.62 29.63
N THR A 19 -4.72 13.14 28.81
CA THR A 19 -5.48 12.31 27.90
C THR A 19 -4.45 11.72 26.93
N THR A 20 -3.92 10.56 27.28
CA THR A 20 -3.29 9.67 26.33
C THR A 20 -4.35 9.39 25.27
N ARG A 21 -4.27 10.14 24.17
CA ARG A 21 -5.00 9.83 22.96
C ARG A 21 -4.43 8.49 22.52
N ALA A 22 -5.06 7.42 23.02
CA ALA A 22 -4.82 6.09 22.48
C ALA A 22 -5.01 6.27 20.98
N ALA A 23 -3.95 6.09 20.21
CA ALA A 23 -4.02 6.00 18.78
C ALA A 23 -4.89 4.76 18.51
N THR A 24 -6.21 4.98 18.45
CA THR A 24 -7.15 3.98 17.98
C THR A 24 -6.72 3.65 16.58
N GLY A 25 -6.01 2.53 16.44
CA GLY A 25 -5.47 2.10 15.16
C GLY A 25 -6.59 2.17 14.13
N THR A 26 -6.37 2.92 13.07
CA THR A 26 -7.32 3.08 11.97
C THR A 26 -7.82 1.71 11.56
N GLY A 27 -9.15 1.50 11.51
CA GLY A 27 -9.73 0.22 11.14
C GLY A 27 -9.39 -0.15 9.69
N PRO A 28 -9.46 -1.43 9.30
CA PRO A 28 -9.03 -1.87 7.96
C PRO A 28 -9.85 -1.21 6.84
N VAL A 29 -11.13 -0.94 7.06
CA VAL A 29 -11.99 -0.25 6.08
C VAL A 29 -11.59 1.21 5.94
N THR A 30 -11.31 1.90 7.04
CA THR A 30 -10.91 3.31 7.03
C THR A 30 -9.58 3.47 6.31
N LEU A 31 -8.59 2.63 6.61
CA LEU A 31 -7.28 2.64 5.93
C LEU A 31 -7.43 2.47 4.42
N VAL A 32 -8.24 1.51 3.97
CA VAL A 32 -8.45 1.27 2.54
C VAL A 32 -9.17 2.45 1.89
N ARG A 33 -10.18 3.02 2.56
CA ARG A 33 -10.92 4.19 2.06
C ARG A 33 -9.98 5.38 1.90
N GLU A 34 -9.22 5.73 2.92
CA GLU A 34 -8.28 6.85 2.90
C GLU A 34 -7.26 6.70 1.76
N ALA A 35 -6.69 5.50 1.58
CA ALA A 35 -5.76 5.22 0.50
C ALA A 35 -6.40 5.38 -0.90
N VAL A 36 -7.62 4.91 -1.09
CA VAL A 36 -8.35 5.04 -2.36
C VAL A 36 -8.72 6.49 -2.62
N ASP A 37 -9.22 7.21 -1.62
CA ASP A 37 -9.60 8.62 -1.73
C ASP A 37 -8.37 9.49 -2.10
N GLU A 38 -7.22 9.24 -1.50
CA GLU A 38 -5.95 9.90 -1.84
C GLU A 38 -5.52 9.61 -3.28
N GLY A 39 -5.65 8.35 -3.73
CA GLY A 39 -5.40 7.97 -5.12
C GLY A 39 -6.34 8.67 -6.11
N LEU A 40 -7.62 8.82 -5.76
CA LEU A 40 -8.59 9.55 -6.60
C LEU A 40 -8.28 11.05 -6.68
N VAL A 41 -7.86 11.67 -5.58
CA VAL A 41 -7.39 13.05 -5.58
C VAL A 41 -6.20 13.20 -6.53
N PHE A 42 -5.19 12.32 -6.41
CA PHE A 42 -4.05 12.30 -7.32
C PHE A 42 -4.47 12.19 -8.79
N VAL A 43 -5.33 11.22 -9.14
CA VAL A 43 -5.82 11.02 -10.51
C VAL A 43 -6.55 12.26 -11.04
N ARG A 44 -7.40 12.90 -10.24
CA ARG A 44 -8.12 14.11 -10.65
C ARG A 44 -7.18 15.29 -10.88
N THR A 45 -6.18 15.46 -10.01
CA THR A 45 -5.21 16.54 -10.09
C THR A 45 -4.31 16.41 -11.33
N HIS A 46 -3.93 15.17 -11.69
CA HIS A 46 -3.01 14.88 -12.79
C HIS A 46 -3.72 14.30 -14.02
N ALA A 47 -5.03 14.53 -14.18
CA ALA A 47 -5.85 13.92 -15.23
C ALA A 47 -5.31 14.15 -16.65
N ALA A 48 -4.71 15.33 -16.91
CA ALA A 48 -4.16 15.69 -18.21
C ALA A 48 -2.84 14.99 -18.55
N THR A 49 -2.01 14.66 -17.53
CA THR A 49 -0.64 14.14 -17.73
C THR A 49 -0.50 12.68 -17.30
N LEU A 50 -1.54 12.09 -16.71
CA LEU A 50 -1.50 10.75 -16.12
C LEU A 50 -1.06 9.66 -17.12
N ALA A 51 -1.39 9.80 -18.39
CA ALA A 51 -0.97 8.88 -19.45
C ALA A 51 0.52 9.00 -19.79
N ASP A 52 1.03 10.23 -19.78
CA ASP A 52 2.35 10.57 -20.33
C ASP A 52 3.44 10.63 -19.25
N GLU A 53 3.06 10.70 -17.97
CA GLU A 53 3.99 10.84 -16.84
C GLU A 53 3.98 9.64 -15.88
N PRO A 54 4.36 8.42 -16.29
CA PRO A 54 4.41 7.24 -15.43
C PRO A 54 5.40 7.41 -14.25
N ALA A 55 6.41 8.27 -14.41
CA ALA A 55 7.36 8.59 -13.35
C ALA A 55 6.68 9.32 -12.17
N CYS A 56 5.75 10.24 -12.46
CA CYS A 56 4.95 10.93 -11.46
C CYS A 56 4.06 9.94 -10.69
N THR A 57 3.36 9.07 -11.40
CA THR A 57 2.55 8.01 -10.78
C THR A 57 3.39 7.10 -9.89
N ARG A 58 4.59 6.72 -10.35
CA ARG A 58 5.53 5.93 -9.53
C ARG A 58 5.92 6.65 -8.26
N ALA A 59 6.32 7.92 -8.35
CA ALA A 59 6.72 8.73 -7.19
C ALA A 59 5.56 8.88 -6.19
N PHE A 60 4.33 9.03 -6.67
CA PHE A 60 3.13 9.05 -5.83
C PHE A 60 2.95 7.71 -5.09
N ILE A 61 2.99 6.57 -5.80
CA ILE A 61 2.85 5.23 -5.21
C ILE A 61 3.93 5.00 -4.15
N GLU A 62 5.19 5.33 -4.44
CA GLU A 62 6.30 5.15 -3.51
C GLU A 62 6.17 6.00 -2.26
N ARG A 63 5.69 7.23 -2.37
CA ARG A 63 5.54 8.15 -1.24
C ARG A 63 4.37 7.78 -0.34
N HIS A 64 3.21 7.45 -0.93
CA HIS A 64 1.96 7.34 -0.20
C HIS A 64 1.60 5.89 0.18
N TYR A 65 1.95 4.92 -0.66
CA TYR A 65 1.53 3.53 -0.42
C TYR A 65 2.62 2.63 0.15
N ARG A 66 3.89 3.03 0.10
CA ARG A 66 4.99 2.18 0.62
C ARG A 66 4.77 1.77 2.09
N GLU A 67 4.30 2.68 2.92
CA GLU A 67 4.07 2.43 4.35
C GLU A 67 2.79 1.62 4.63
N LEU A 68 1.89 1.52 3.67
CA LEU A 68 0.67 0.74 3.75
C LEU A 68 0.88 -0.73 3.37
N LEU A 69 2.00 -1.06 2.74
CA LEU A 69 2.28 -2.40 2.24
C LEU A 69 3.14 -3.20 3.22
N ASP A 70 3.02 -4.54 3.16
CA ASP A 70 4.01 -5.45 3.72
C ASP A 70 4.81 -6.10 2.58
N PRO A 71 5.93 -5.49 2.18
CA PRO A 71 6.74 -6.00 1.08
C PRO A 71 7.38 -7.36 1.43
N THR A 72 7.68 -7.61 2.69
CA THR A 72 8.28 -8.88 3.13
C THR A 72 7.29 -10.02 3.02
N LEU A 73 6.05 -9.83 3.45
CA LEU A 73 5.01 -10.84 3.33
C LEU A 73 4.66 -11.10 1.86
N ALA A 74 4.58 -10.06 1.03
CA ALA A 74 4.38 -10.19 -0.41
C ALA A 74 5.51 -10.99 -1.07
N ALA A 75 6.76 -10.64 -0.79
CA ALA A 75 7.94 -11.35 -1.31
C ALA A 75 7.98 -12.81 -0.88
N ARG A 76 7.70 -13.08 0.39
CA ARG A 76 7.60 -14.45 0.91
C ARG A 76 6.53 -15.27 0.20
N PHE A 77 5.37 -14.66 -0.06
CA PHE A 77 4.29 -15.32 -0.79
C PHE A 77 4.71 -15.66 -2.23
N VAL A 78 5.31 -14.71 -2.95
CA VAL A 78 5.76 -14.89 -4.33
C VAL A 78 6.89 -15.92 -4.43
N ALA A 79 7.88 -15.86 -3.56
CA ALA A 79 9.00 -16.81 -3.50
C ALA A 79 8.56 -18.22 -3.14
N GLY A 80 7.47 -18.39 -2.36
CA GLY A 80 6.94 -19.69 -1.97
C GLY A 80 7.98 -20.54 -1.21
N PRO A 81 8.18 -21.82 -1.63
CA PRO A 81 9.11 -22.71 -0.92
C PRO A 81 10.57 -22.23 -0.96
N TYR A 82 10.97 -21.50 -1.98
CA TYR A 82 12.34 -20.99 -2.14
C TYR A 82 12.73 -19.91 -1.11
N TRP A 83 11.75 -19.38 -0.38
CA TRP A 83 12.00 -18.39 0.67
C TRP A 83 12.73 -18.98 1.87
N ALA A 84 12.35 -20.18 2.31
CA ALA A 84 12.87 -20.80 3.52
C ALA A 84 14.37 -21.12 3.44
N ASP A 85 14.81 -21.53 2.25
CA ASP A 85 16.18 -21.99 2.01
C ASP A 85 17.14 -20.85 1.62
N ALA A 86 16.59 -19.65 1.35
CA ALA A 86 17.39 -18.51 0.94
C ALA A 86 18.08 -17.80 2.12
N PRO A 87 19.35 -17.37 1.98
CA PRO A 87 20.02 -16.58 3.00
C PRO A 87 19.33 -15.21 3.22
N PRO A 88 19.47 -14.61 4.42
CA PRO A 88 18.81 -13.33 4.76
C PRO A 88 19.10 -12.22 3.75
N GLY A 89 20.34 -12.08 3.28
CA GLY A 89 20.70 -11.07 2.27
C GLY A 89 19.96 -11.26 0.94
N ALA A 90 19.79 -12.51 0.48
CA ALA A 90 19.02 -12.82 -0.73
C ALA A 90 17.54 -12.51 -0.55
N ARG A 91 16.94 -12.79 0.61
CA ARG A 91 15.56 -12.42 0.94
C ARG A 91 15.34 -10.91 0.90
N THR A 92 16.24 -10.14 1.52
CA THR A 92 16.19 -8.68 1.54
C THR A 92 16.31 -8.10 0.12
N ARG A 93 17.25 -8.59 -0.67
CA ARG A 93 17.45 -8.17 -2.06
C ARG A 93 16.24 -8.48 -2.92
N PHE A 94 15.71 -9.70 -2.82
CA PHE A 94 14.52 -10.11 -3.55
C PHE A 94 13.29 -9.29 -3.16
N THR A 95 13.08 -9.02 -1.87
CA THR A 95 11.98 -8.16 -1.40
C THR A 95 12.04 -6.79 -2.05
N ARG A 96 13.22 -6.15 -2.05
CA ARG A 96 13.41 -4.84 -2.68
C ARG A 96 13.17 -4.90 -4.19
N ALA A 97 13.82 -5.83 -4.90
CA ALA A 97 13.70 -5.95 -6.34
C ALA A 97 12.24 -6.23 -6.79
N LEU A 98 11.53 -7.11 -6.07
CA LEU A 98 10.12 -7.38 -6.32
C LEU A 98 9.25 -6.14 -6.07
N THR A 99 9.45 -5.42 -4.96
CA THR A 99 8.68 -4.22 -4.63
C THR A 99 8.86 -3.15 -5.71
N ASP A 100 10.10 -2.86 -6.11
CA ASP A 100 10.40 -1.90 -7.15
C ASP A 100 9.75 -2.29 -8.49
N HIS A 101 9.75 -3.59 -8.81
CA HIS A 101 9.10 -4.12 -10.00
C HIS A 101 7.58 -3.97 -9.96
N LEU A 102 6.94 -4.30 -8.84
CA LEU A 102 5.50 -4.15 -8.66
C LEU A 102 5.08 -2.68 -8.81
N VAL A 103 5.80 -1.76 -8.16
CA VAL A 103 5.55 -0.32 -8.29
C VAL A 103 5.65 0.13 -9.74
N ALA A 104 6.68 -0.34 -10.47
CA ALA A 104 6.84 0.01 -11.89
C ALA A 104 5.71 -0.53 -12.76
N VAL A 105 5.31 -1.79 -12.56
CA VAL A 105 4.20 -2.42 -13.31
C VAL A 105 2.89 -1.68 -13.05
N TYR A 106 2.59 -1.35 -11.80
CA TYR A 106 1.34 -0.64 -11.48
C TYR A 106 1.35 0.81 -11.97
N ALA A 107 2.46 1.52 -11.88
CA ALA A 107 2.58 2.86 -12.45
C ALA A 107 2.35 2.85 -13.96
N THR A 108 2.94 1.88 -14.67
CA THR A 108 2.71 1.71 -16.11
C THR A 108 1.26 1.36 -16.41
N ALA A 109 0.64 0.49 -15.63
CA ALA A 109 -0.77 0.15 -15.80
C ALA A 109 -1.69 1.37 -15.61
N VAL A 110 -1.41 2.23 -14.62
CA VAL A 110 -2.16 3.48 -14.44
C VAL A 110 -2.04 4.37 -15.68
N SER A 111 -0.85 4.53 -16.26
CA SER A 111 -0.66 5.33 -17.48
C SER A 111 -1.38 4.72 -18.69
N VAL A 112 -1.27 3.41 -18.91
CA VAL A 112 -1.94 2.72 -20.02
C VAL A 112 -3.47 2.82 -19.92
N PHE A 113 -4.02 2.75 -18.72
CA PHE A 113 -5.46 2.84 -18.48
C PHE A 113 -5.93 4.24 -18.07
N ALA A 114 -5.07 5.27 -18.16
CA ALA A 114 -5.36 6.62 -17.70
C ALA A 114 -6.71 7.18 -18.16
N PRO A 115 -7.12 7.10 -19.45
CA PRO A 115 -8.42 7.64 -19.86
C PRO A 115 -9.59 7.03 -19.10
N ARG A 116 -9.53 5.71 -18.83
CA ARG A 116 -10.59 4.99 -18.10
C ARG A 116 -10.57 5.31 -16.59
N ILE A 117 -9.37 5.45 -16.03
CA ILE A 117 -9.20 5.78 -14.62
C ILE A 117 -9.67 7.21 -14.34
N VAL A 118 -9.34 8.16 -15.21
CA VAL A 118 -9.79 9.56 -15.12
C VAL A 118 -11.31 9.66 -15.26
N GLU A 119 -11.90 8.97 -16.23
CA GLU A 119 -13.35 8.91 -16.39
C GLU A 119 -14.02 8.36 -15.13
N PHE A 120 -13.53 7.22 -14.64
CA PHE A 120 -14.04 6.63 -13.40
C PHE A 120 -13.88 7.57 -12.19
N ALA A 121 -12.76 8.25 -12.05
CA ALA A 121 -12.54 9.20 -10.97
C ALA A 121 -13.50 10.40 -10.98
N ARG A 122 -14.07 10.71 -12.16
CA ARG A 122 -15.06 11.79 -12.34
C ARG A 122 -16.50 11.35 -12.12
N THR A 123 -16.86 10.15 -12.55
CA THR A 123 -18.26 9.72 -12.71
C THR A 123 -18.59 8.42 -11.98
N GLY A 124 -17.58 7.63 -11.59
CA GLY A 124 -17.79 6.36 -10.92
C GLY A 124 -18.18 6.52 -9.45
N ASP A 125 -18.84 5.49 -8.92
CA ASP A 125 -19.13 5.35 -7.50
C ASP A 125 -18.28 4.24 -6.86
N ILE A 126 -17.95 4.39 -5.57
CA ILE A 126 -17.13 3.44 -4.84
C ILE A 126 -17.81 3.02 -3.55
N GLY A 127 -18.04 1.73 -3.42
CA GLY A 127 -18.50 1.12 -2.17
C GLY A 127 -17.37 0.43 -1.41
N TYR A 128 -17.40 0.51 -0.08
CA TYR A 128 -16.45 -0.17 0.79
C TYR A 128 -17.17 -1.11 1.74
N ARG A 129 -16.73 -2.36 1.83
CA ARG A 129 -17.33 -3.35 2.72
C ARG A 129 -16.28 -4.25 3.36
N LEU A 130 -16.34 -4.40 4.69
CA LEU A 130 -15.60 -5.43 5.38
C LEU A 130 -16.24 -6.80 5.06
N ILE A 131 -15.50 -7.65 4.34
CA ILE A 131 -15.97 -8.99 3.97
C ILE A 131 -15.68 -9.98 5.08
N ARG A 132 -14.49 -9.86 5.67
CA ARG A 132 -14.03 -10.75 6.73
C ARG A 132 -13.02 -10.02 7.61
N GLN A 133 -13.10 -10.27 8.90
CA GLN A 133 -12.03 -9.95 9.84
C GLN A 133 -11.90 -11.12 10.82
N ASP A 134 -10.68 -11.61 10.98
CA ASP A 134 -10.34 -12.72 11.85
C ASP A 134 -9.03 -12.36 12.56
N GLY A 135 -9.14 -11.90 13.80
CA GLY A 135 -8.03 -11.44 14.60
C GLY A 135 -7.18 -10.39 13.88
N ARG A 136 -6.03 -10.85 13.38
CA ARG A 136 -5.04 -10.00 12.71
C ARG A 136 -5.14 -9.99 11.18
N ARG A 137 -6.20 -10.54 10.60
CA ARG A 137 -6.42 -10.58 9.15
C ARG A 137 -7.74 -9.93 8.81
N ALA A 138 -7.78 -9.19 7.72
CA ALA A 138 -9.01 -8.60 7.21
C ALA A 138 -9.05 -8.66 5.67
N VAL A 139 -10.25 -8.70 5.13
CA VAL A 139 -10.54 -8.54 3.71
C VAL A 139 -11.55 -7.42 3.56
N VAL A 140 -11.15 -6.36 2.90
CA VAL A 140 -11.99 -5.22 2.58
C VAL A 140 -12.28 -5.23 1.09
N ARG A 141 -13.55 -5.23 0.74
CA ARG A 141 -13.99 -5.10 -0.65
C ARG A 141 -14.15 -3.64 -1.02
N VAL A 142 -13.54 -3.27 -2.12
CA VAL A 142 -13.75 -2.02 -2.84
C VAL A 142 -14.58 -2.37 -4.07
N ALA A 143 -15.84 -1.95 -4.11
CA ALA A 143 -16.72 -2.15 -5.25
C ALA A 143 -16.64 -0.91 -6.14
N LEU A 144 -16.05 -1.06 -7.32
CA LEU A 144 -15.93 -0.01 -8.33
C LEU A 144 -17.14 -0.10 -9.26
N ARG A 145 -17.93 0.97 -9.35
CA ARG A 145 -19.15 1.05 -10.13
C ARG A 145 -19.04 2.14 -11.21
N PRO A 146 -18.47 1.83 -12.38
CA PRO A 146 -18.47 2.76 -13.51
C PRO A 146 -19.88 2.91 -14.08
N GLN A 147 -20.20 4.09 -14.61
CA GLN A 147 -21.56 4.37 -15.13
C GLN A 147 -21.96 3.46 -16.30
N ASP A 148 -21.03 3.20 -17.23
CA ASP A 148 -21.32 2.52 -18.50
C ASP A 148 -20.75 1.10 -18.60
N ARG A 149 -20.34 0.50 -17.47
CA ARG A 149 -19.65 -0.80 -17.45
C ARG A 149 -20.11 -1.66 -16.29
N ARG A 150 -19.69 -2.92 -16.33
CA ARG A 150 -19.92 -3.84 -15.21
C ARG A 150 -19.11 -3.41 -13.99
N ASP A 151 -19.72 -3.61 -12.83
CA ASP A 151 -19.07 -3.47 -11.54
C ASP A 151 -17.80 -4.33 -11.46
N VAL A 152 -16.79 -3.81 -10.80
CA VAL A 152 -15.54 -4.54 -10.54
C VAL A 152 -15.30 -4.57 -9.03
N ASP A 153 -15.26 -5.77 -8.47
CA ASP A 153 -14.90 -5.99 -7.08
C ASP A 153 -13.39 -6.18 -6.93
N VAL A 154 -12.79 -5.38 -6.06
CA VAL A 154 -11.40 -5.51 -5.65
C VAL A 154 -11.36 -5.83 -4.16
N ASP A 155 -10.92 -7.02 -3.81
CA ASP A 155 -10.72 -7.42 -2.43
C ASP A 155 -9.29 -7.06 -2.00
N ILE A 156 -9.16 -6.17 -1.03
CA ILE A 156 -7.88 -5.80 -0.42
C ILE A 156 -7.65 -6.70 0.79
N LEU A 157 -6.54 -7.43 0.77
CA LEU A 157 -6.15 -8.35 1.82
C LEU A 157 -5.16 -7.67 2.76
N LEU A 158 -5.56 -7.58 4.02
CA LEU A 158 -4.78 -6.90 5.05
C LEU A 158 -4.41 -7.87 6.17
N HIS A 159 -3.30 -7.57 6.81
CA HIS A 159 -2.92 -8.18 8.07
C HIS A 159 -2.37 -7.12 9.03
N ARG A 160 -2.33 -7.46 10.32
CA ARG A 160 -1.88 -6.57 11.40
C ARG A 160 -0.77 -7.26 12.21
N PRO A 161 0.52 -7.12 11.82
CA PRO A 161 1.63 -7.74 12.53
C PRO A 161 1.88 -7.13 13.92
N GLY A 162 1.56 -5.86 14.11
CA GLY A 162 1.58 -5.11 15.37
C GLY A 162 0.24 -4.40 15.57
N GLU A 163 0.30 -3.07 15.75
CA GLU A 163 -0.89 -2.23 15.93
C GLU A 163 -1.44 -1.63 14.62
N ARG A 164 -0.68 -1.71 13.53
CA ARG A 164 -1.03 -1.13 12.23
C ARG A 164 -1.51 -2.22 11.26
N TRP A 165 -2.57 -1.91 10.51
CA TRP A 165 -2.97 -2.71 9.36
C TRP A 165 -2.04 -2.44 8.19
N LEU A 166 -1.63 -3.52 7.50
CA LEU A 166 -0.82 -3.48 6.29
C LEU A 166 -1.49 -4.30 5.18
N VAL A 167 -1.45 -3.79 3.97
CA VAL A 167 -1.91 -4.50 2.78
C VAL A 167 -0.80 -5.47 2.32
N HIS A 168 -1.17 -6.69 2.00
CA HIS A 168 -0.21 -7.67 1.47
C HIS A 168 -0.61 -8.26 0.12
N ASP A 169 -1.87 -8.15 -0.28
CA ASP A 169 -2.33 -8.61 -1.60
C ASP A 169 -3.62 -7.87 -1.99
N ALA A 170 -3.95 -7.90 -3.26
CA ALA A 170 -5.24 -7.50 -3.80
C ALA A 170 -5.76 -8.57 -4.77
N ARG A 171 -7.08 -8.76 -4.77
CA ARG A 171 -7.76 -9.67 -5.71
C ARG A 171 -8.72 -8.86 -6.58
N VAL A 172 -8.56 -8.97 -7.88
CA VAL A 172 -9.48 -8.38 -8.86
C VAL A 172 -10.30 -9.50 -9.46
N ALA A 173 -11.62 -9.43 -9.36
CA ALA A 173 -12.52 -10.50 -9.78
C ALA A 173 -12.13 -11.88 -9.22
N GLY A 174 -11.67 -11.93 -7.99
CA GLY A 174 -11.24 -13.15 -7.30
C GLY A 174 -9.80 -13.61 -7.60
N ILE A 175 -9.10 -13.00 -8.54
CA ILE A 175 -7.73 -13.37 -8.92
C ILE A 175 -6.72 -12.56 -8.10
N SER A 176 -5.89 -13.23 -7.31
CA SER A 176 -4.82 -12.61 -6.53
C SER A 176 -3.71 -12.08 -7.43
N LEU A 177 -3.34 -10.82 -7.25
CA LEU A 177 -2.27 -10.20 -8.01
C LEU A 177 -0.91 -10.83 -7.70
N LEU A 178 -0.64 -11.13 -6.43
CA LEU A 178 0.60 -11.80 -6.05
C LEU A 178 0.68 -13.25 -6.56
N ALA A 179 -0.46 -13.94 -6.71
CA ALA A 179 -0.49 -15.28 -7.27
C ALA A 179 -0.07 -15.29 -8.75
N ILE A 180 -0.41 -14.25 -9.51
CA ILE A 180 0.05 -14.07 -10.89
C ILE A 180 1.58 -13.99 -10.93
N PHE A 181 2.19 -13.15 -10.09
CA PHE A 181 3.64 -13.02 -10.03
C PHE A 181 4.34 -14.28 -9.53
N ARG A 182 3.76 -14.97 -8.54
CA ARG A 182 4.26 -16.26 -8.07
C ARG A 182 4.30 -17.28 -9.21
N GLN A 183 3.25 -17.36 -10.01
CA GLN A 183 3.19 -18.26 -11.14
C GLN A 183 4.21 -17.88 -12.23
N ALA A 184 4.33 -16.59 -12.54
CA ALA A 184 5.27 -16.08 -13.54
C ALA A 184 6.74 -16.34 -13.17
N PHE A 185 7.09 -16.16 -11.88
CA PHE A 185 8.47 -16.34 -11.44
C PHE A 185 8.84 -17.77 -11.06
N ARG A 186 7.86 -18.66 -10.87
CA ARG A 186 8.09 -20.04 -10.45
C ARG A 186 9.15 -20.80 -11.28
N PRO A 187 9.15 -20.77 -12.64
CA PRO A 187 10.15 -21.48 -13.42
C PRO A 187 11.56 -20.95 -13.20
N ARG A 188 11.72 -19.62 -13.02
CA ARG A 188 13.01 -19.00 -12.79
C ARG A 188 13.48 -19.24 -11.35
N LEU A 189 12.59 -19.14 -10.38
CA LEU A 189 12.90 -19.47 -8.97
C LEU A 189 13.43 -20.91 -8.84
N ALA A 190 12.86 -21.86 -9.59
CA ALA A 190 13.31 -23.25 -9.57
C ALA A 190 14.72 -23.44 -10.12
N ARG A 191 15.12 -22.66 -11.13
CA ARG A 191 16.44 -22.78 -11.78
C ARG A 191 17.52 -21.92 -11.12
N GLU A 192 17.18 -20.71 -10.71
CA GLU A 192 18.13 -19.67 -10.38
C GLU A 192 17.98 -19.15 -8.94
N GLY A 193 16.98 -19.63 -8.19
CA GLY A 193 16.68 -19.20 -6.84
C GLY A 193 16.29 -17.71 -6.76
N LEU A 194 16.26 -17.17 -5.51
CA LEU A 194 15.92 -15.76 -5.29
C LEU A 194 16.95 -14.82 -5.93
N ALA A 195 18.22 -15.18 -5.93
CA ALA A 195 19.28 -14.33 -6.46
C ALA A 195 19.11 -14.11 -7.97
N GLY A 196 18.90 -15.17 -8.76
CA GLY A 196 18.73 -15.06 -10.20
C GLY A 196 17.47 -14.29 -10.61
N VAL A 197 16.36 -14.44 -9.85
CA VAL A 197 15.17 -13.62 -10.08
C VAL A 197 15.44 -12.15 -9.75
N SER A 198 16.14 -11.86 -8.64
CA SER A 198 16.50 -10.48 -8.27
C SER A 198 17.34 -9.81 -9.36
N ASP A 199 18.37 -10.53 -9.87
CA ASP A 199 19.20 -10.05 -10.97
C ASP A 199 18.37 -9.69 -12.23
N ALA A 200 17.39 -10.52 -12.55
CA ALA A 200 16.53 -10.27 -13.70
C ALA A 200 15.63 -9.04 -13.51
N LEU A 201 15.03 -8.89 -12.32
CA LEU A 201 14.19 -7.74 -11.98
C LEU A 201 14.99 -6.44 -11.99
N GLU A 202 16.21 -6.45 -11.44
CA GLU A 202 17.10 -5.30 -11.42
C GLU A 202 17.56 -4.89 -12.84
N ARG A 203 17.90 -5.87 -13.69
CA ARG A 203 18.21 -5.57 -15.11
C ARG A 203 17.03 -4.96 -15.84
N HIS A 204 15.81 -5.46 -15.62
CA HIS A 204 14.60 -4.89 -16.24
C HIS A 204 14.38 -3.44 -15.82
N ARG A 205 14.64 -3.12 -14.55
CA ARG A 205 14.57 -1.74 -14.06
C ARG A 205 15.55 -0.81 -14.78
N HIS A 206 16.79 -1.25 -15.00
CA HIS A 206 17.80 -0.46 -15.69
C HIS A 206 17.52 -0.30 -17.19
N ALA A 207 16.93 -1.30 -17.84
CA ALA A 207 16.56 -1.24 -19.25
C ALA A 207 15.34 -0.35 -19.52
N GLY A 208 14.45 -0.19 -18.53
CA GLY A 208 13.25 0.66 -18.62
C GLY A 208 13.46 2.13 -18.23
N GLY A 209 14.69 2.60 -18.16
CA GLY A 209 15.04 3.91 -17.59
C GLY A 209 15.21 3.79 -16.08
N GLY A 210 16.34 4.28 -15.56
CA GLY A 210 16.68 4.29 -14.13
C GLY A 210 15.60 4.93 -13.27
N PRO A 211 15.77 4.90 -11.93
CA PRO A 211 14.83 5.59 -11.07
C PRO A 211 14.73 7.04 -11.58
N PRO A 212 13.52 7.56 -11.79
CA PRO A 212 13.41 8.96 -12.12
C PRO A 212 14.04 9.71 -10.95
N GLU A 213 15.08 10.43 -11.23
CA GLU A 213 15.47 11.56 -10.40
C GLU A 213 14.15 12.29 -10.10
N THR A 214 13.88 12.55 -8.85
CA THR A 214 12.63 13.07 -8.32
C THR A 214 12.15 14.29 -9.10
N ALA A 215 11.59 14.08 -10.29
CA ALA A 215 10.87 15.12 -10.98
C ALA A 215 9.55 15.31 -10.23
N PRO A 216 9.32 16.49 -9.63
CA PRO A 216 8.03 16.74 -9.00
C PRO A 216 6.96 16.58 -10.09
N CYS A 217 5.85 15.94 -9.72
CA CYS A 217 4.64 15.99 -10.55
C CYS A 217 4.32 17.45 -10.82
N ARG A 218 4.32 17.87 -12.06
CA ARG A 218 4.00 19.26 -12.48
C ARG A 218 2.49 19.45 -12.58
#